data_fd3698ccfa15221e3097f898871596e6
#
_entry.id   fd3698ccfa15221e3097f898871596e6
#
_cell.length_a   1.000
_cell.length_b   1.000
_cell.length_c   1.000
_cell.angle_alpha   90.00
_cell.angle_beta   90.00
_cell.angle_gamma   90.00
#
_symmetry.space_group_name_H-M   'P 1'
#
loop_
_entity.id
_entity.type
_entity.pdbx_description
1 polymer ?
#
loop_
_entity_poly.entity_id
_entity_poly.type
_entity_poly.pdbx_seq_one_letter_code
_entity_poly.pdbx_strand_id
1 'polypeptide(L)'
;DIEKLVQTVSDATCRTFILPENVRGKISIIGPENGRVEVDADQFYAAFLAALDANGLSVYQHGRFLKIVDKRAAKQNPIPTLVDPEAPYTTNEQMITKLFRIKNVEVEPLRGVLQQLVSKDGDTIPYPPDIIIINDVGSNVHRLERIIDQLDARAASDEVRIIQVQYATAQDVAATVQKLFEPKAGPGRPGANRSG
;
A
#
# COMPACT_ATOMS: atom_id res chain seq x y z
N ASP A 1 -18.72 -14.98 -19.76
CA ASP A 1 -18.27 -16.11 -18.94
C ASP A 1 -16.77 -16.01 -18.69
N ILE A 2 -16.33 -16.20 -17.46
CA ILE A 2 -14.92 -16.03 -17.07
C ILE A 2 -13.99 -16.98 -17.85
N GLU A 3 -14.44 -18.21 -18.12
CA GLU A 3 -13.66 -19.20 -18.88
C GLU A 3 -13.34 -18.70 -20.29
N LYS A 4 -14.36 -18.15 -20.99
CA LYS A 4 -14.17 -17.61 -22.33
C LYS A 4 -13.22 -16.42 -22.34
N LEU A 5 -13.31 -15.56 -21.32
CA LEU A 5 -12.41 -14.42 -21.17
C LEU A 5 -10.96 -14.90 -20.96
N VAL A 6 -10.75 -15.85 -20.05
CA VAL A 6 -9.44 -16.45 -19.79
C VAL A 6 -8.85 -17.09 -21.04
N GLN A 7 -9.67 -17.83 -21.82
CA GLN A 7 -9.23 -18.41 -23.08
C GLN A 7 -8.80 -17.33 -24.08
N THR A 8 -9.61 -16.29 -24.26
CA THR A 8 -9.28 -15.18 -25.17
C THR A 8 -7.97 -14.48 -24.79
N VAL A 9 -7.76 -14.26 -23.48
CA VAL A 9 -6.53 -13.65 -22.98
C VAL A 9 -5.33 -14.60 -23.17
N SER A 10 -5.51 -15.88 -22.93
CA SER A 10 -4.49 -16.91 -23.17
C SER A 10 -4.01 -16.88 -24.61
N ASP A 11 -4.95 -16.86 -25.55
CA ASP A 11 -4.68 -16.87 -27.00
C ASP A 11 -3.96 -15.57 -27.44
N ALA A 12 -4.40 -14.41 -26.90
CA ALA A 12 -3.85 -13.11 -27.25
C ALA A 12 -2.48 -12.83 -26.65
N THR A 13 -2.18 -13.41 -25.47
CA THR A 13 -0.95 -13.10 -24.71
C THR A 13 0.05 -14.26 -24.71
N CYS A 14 -0.28 -15.42 -25.28
CA CYS A 14 0.51 -16.65 -25.24
C CYS A 14 0.85 -17.09 -23.79
N ARG A 15 -0.03 -16.79 -22.83
CA ARG A 15 0.13 -17.13 -21.42
C ARG A 15 -0.82 -18.27 -21.06
N THR A 16 -0.36 -19.22 -20.24
CA THR A 16 -1.18 -20.35 -19.81
C THR A 16 -1.74 -20.10 -18.42
N PHE A 17 -3.07 -20.21 -18.31
CA PHE A 17 -3.79 -20.01 -17.06
C PHE A 17 -4.31 -21.33 -16.47
N ILE A 18 -4.32 -21.39 -15.15
CA ILE A 18 -5.00 -22.43 -14.39
C ILE A 18 -6.23 -21.78 -13.73
N LEU A 19 -7.42 -22.25 -14.12
CA LEU A 19 -8.70 -21.79 -13.58
C LEU A 19 -9.26 -22.88 -12.68
N PRO A 20 -9.42 -22.67 -11.37
CA PRO A 20 -10.08 -23.61 -10.47
C PRO A 20 -11.58 -23.72 -10.76
N GLU A 21 -12.16 -24.90 -10.57
CA GLU A 21 -13.60 -25.16 -10.81
C GLU A 21 -14.56 -24.32 -9.96
N ASN A 22 -14.09 -23.86 -8.79
CA ASN A 22 -14.86 -23.03 -7.89
C ASN A 22 -14.93 -21.55 -8.32
N VAL A 23 -14.11 -21.14 -9.29
CA VAL A 23 -14.13 -19.78 -9.84
C VAL A 23 -15.12 -19.72 -10.99
N ARG A 24 -16.30 -19.22 -10.71
CA ARG A 24 -17.39 -19.04 -11.69
C ARG A 24 -17.90 -17.61 -11.64
N GLY A 25 -18.31 -17.08 -12.76
CA GLY A 25 -18.89 -15.73 -12.83
C GLY A 25 -18.97 -15.21 -14.26
N LYS A 26 -19.65 -14.06 -14.38
CA LYS A 26 -19.69 -13.28 -15.62
C LYS A 26 -18.89 -12.01 -15.41
N ILE A 27 -17.86 -11.85 -16.20
CA ILE A 27 -17.10 -10.62 -16.28
C ILE A 27 -17.46 -9.95 -17.61
N SER A 28 -17.85 -8.69 -17.58
CA SER A 28 -18.15 -7.90 -18.76
C SER A 28 -17.17 -6.73 -18.84
N ILE A 29 -16.43 -6.67 -19.93
CA ILE A 29 -15.63 -5.50 -20.30
C ILE A 29 -16.46 -4.75 -21.34
N ILE A 30 -16.92 -3.54 -21.00
CA ILE A 30 -17.79 -2.75 -21.85
C ILE A 30 -16.93 -1.69 -22.50
N GLY A 31 -16.88 -1.70 -23.83
CA GLY A 31 -16.25 -0.69 -24.67
C GLY A 31 -17.29 0.23 -25.31
N PRO A 32 -16.88 1.26 -26.07
CA PRO A 32 -17.79 2.13 -26.81
C PRO A 32 -18.58 1.36 -27.88
N GLU A 33 -19.87 1.64 -28.01
CA GLU A 33 -20.79 0.91 -28.90
C GLU A 33 -20.38 0.89 -30.37
N ASN A 34 -19.68 1.91 -30.85
CA ASN A 34 -19.29 2.09 -32.25
C ASN A 34 -17.77 2.13 -32.49
N GLY A 35 -16.96 1.78 -31.50
CA GLY A 35 -15.51 1.87 -31.57
C GLY A 35 -14.83 0.52 -31.44
N ARG A 36 -13.94 0.20 -32.38
CA ARG A 36 -12.90 -0.78 -32.14
C ARG A 36 -11.82 -0.11 -31.33
N VAL A 37 -11.57 -0.58 -30.12
CA VAL A 37 -10.42 -0.16 -29.32
C VAL A 37 -9.29 -1.10 -29.69
N GLU A 38 -8.27 -0.57 -30.38
CA GLU A 38 -7.04 -1.31 -30.61
C GLU A 38 -6.20 -1.23 -29.33
N VAL A 39 -5.98 -2.36 -28.72
CA VAL A 39 -5.13 -2.50 -27.53
C VAL A 39 -4.03 -3.51 -27.84
N ASP A 40 -2.85 -3.25 -27.34
CA ASP A 40 -1.77 -4.24 -27.38
C ASP A 40 -2.00 -5.37 -26.37
N ALA A 41 -1.20 -6.44 -26.47
CA ALA A 41 -1.35 -7.62 -25.61
C ALA A 41 -1.16 -7.30 -24.12
N ASP A 42 -0.29 -6.35 -23.80
CA ASP A 42 -0.01 -5.97 -22.41
C ASP A 42 -1.14 -5.11 -21.83
N GLN A 43 -1.68 -4.18 -22.61
CA GLN A 43 -2.86 -3.39 -22.25
C GLN A 43 -4.09 -4.29 -22.06
N PHE A 44 -4.27 -5.27 -22.96
CA PHE A 44 -5.34 -6.25 -22.84
C PHE A 44 -5.20 -7.11 -21.58
N TYR A 45 -3.97 -7.52 -21.28
CA TYR A 45 -3.67 -8.25 -20.05
C TYR A 45 -3.91 -7.40 -18.80
N ALA A 46 -3.52 -6.13 -18.80
CA ALA A 46 -3.80 -5.23 -17.68
C ALA A 46 -5.31 -5.03 -17.45
N ALA A 47 -6.08 -4.85 -18.53
CA ALA A 47 -7.54 -4.76 -18.44
C ALA A 47 -8.18 -6.05 -17.89
N PHE A 48 -7.64 -7.20 -18.28
CA PHE A 48 -8.06 -8.50 -17.75
C PHE A 48 -7.79 -8.61 -16.25
N LEU A 49 -6.60 -8.23 -15.78
CA LEU A 49 -6.27 -8.25 -14.37
C LEU A 49 -7.18 -7.31 -13.56
N ALA A 50 -7.44 -6.11 -14.06
CA ALA A 50 -8.38 -5.17 -13.44
C ALA A 50 -9.80 -5.73 -13.37
N ALA A 51 -10.24 -6.44 -14.41
CA ALA A 51 -11.54 -7.07 -14.44
C ALA A 51 -11.65 -8.25 -13.45
N LEU A 52 -10.60 -9.04 -13.27
CA LEU A 52 -10.51 -10.06 -12.23
C LEU A 52 -10.53 -9.43 -10.83
N ASP A 53 -9.75 -8.36 -10.64
CA ASP A 53 -9.66 -7.61 -9.38
C ASP A 53 -11.04 -7.11 -8.92
N ALA A 54 -11.79 -6.49 -9.81
CA ALA A 54 -13.15 -6.02 -9.55
C ALA A 54 -14.12 -7.15 -9.12
N ASN A 55 -13.82 -8.41 -9.47
CA ASN A 55 -14.59 -9.59 -9.10
C ASN A 55 -14.00 -10.35 -7.90
N GLY A 56 -13.05 -9.77 -7.17
CA GLY A 56 -12.43 -10.39 -6.01
C GLY A 56 -11.48 -11.54 -6.34
N LEU A 57 -11.00 -11.58 -7.58
CA LEU A 57 -10.06 -12.59 -8.06
C LEU A 57 -8.68 -11.96 -8.26
N SER A 58 -7.66 -12.76 -8.13
CA SER A 58 -6.28 -12.37 -8.40
C SER A 58 -5.54 -13.46 -9.18
N VAL A 59 -4.44 -13.06 -9.79
CA VAL A 59 -3.56 -13.96 -10.52
C VAL A 59 -2.19 -13.98 -9.84
N TYR A 60 -1.62 -15.14 -9.67
CA TYR A 60 -0.23 -15.26 -9.27
C TYR A 60 0.53 -16.26 -10.13
N GLN A 61 1.82 -16.04 -10.25
CA GLN A 61 2.68 -16.90 -11.04
C GLN A 61 3.07 -18.16 -10.26
N HIS A 62 2.86 -19.31 -10.87
CA HIS A 62 3.30 -20.60 -10.36
C HIS A 62 4.11 -21.34 -11.43
N GLY A 63 5.42 -21.19 -11.37
CA GLY A 63 6.31 -21.68 -12.44
C GLY A 63 6.06 -20.97 -13.76
N ARG A 64 5.68 -21.74 -14.79
CA ARG A 64 5.31 -21.22 -16.13
C ARG A 64 3.82 -20.89 -16.28
N PHE A 65 3.01 -21.20 -15.28
CA PHE A 65 1.58 -21.03 -15.30
C PHE A 65 1.15 -19.83 -14.46
N LEU A 66 0.02 -19.25 -14.82
CA LEU A 66 -0.66 -18.21 -14.08
C LEU A 66 -1.91 -18.81 -13.44
N LYS A 67 -1.98 -18.82 -12.12
CA LYS A 67 -3.12 -19.40 -11.40
C LYS A 67 -4.08 -18.31 -10.96
N ILE A 68 -5.35 -18.45 -11.29
CA ILE A 68 -6.42 -17.56 -10.84
C ILE A 68 -6.94 -18.09 -9.50
N VAL A 69 -7.08 -17.21 -8.52
CA VAL A 69 -7.56 -17.56 -7.17
C VAL A 69 -8.45 -16.46 -6.63
N ASP A 70 -9.28 -16.83 -5.65
CA ASP A 70 -9.96 -15.82 -4.83
C ASP A 70 -8.92 -15.01 -4.02
N LYS A 71 -9.07 -13.71 -3.97
CA LYS A 71 -8.12 -12.80 -3.26
C LYS A 71 -7.98 -13.14 -1.77
N ARG A 72 -9.07 -13.57 -1.13
CA ARG A 72 -9.02 -13.96 0.28
C ARG A 72 -8.14 -15.19 0.51
N ALA A 73 -8.17 -16.12 -0.46
CA ALA A 73 -7.31 -17.30 -0.44
C ALA A 73 -5.87 -16.98 -0.91
N ALA A 74 -5.64 -15.87 -1.60
CA ALA A 74 -4.33 -15.49 -2.13
C ALA A 74 -3.28 -15.34 -1.01
N LYS A 75 -3.65 -14.82 0.15
CA LYS A 75 -2.76 -14.67 1.33
C LYS A 75 -2.16 -16.01 1.82
N GLN A 76 -2.82 -17.12 1.56
CA GLN A 76 -2.39 -18.47 1.94
C GLN A 76 -1.67 -19.22 0.81
N ASN A 77 -1.60 -18.61 -0.38
CA ASN A 77 -0.90 -19.16 -1.52
C ASN A 77 0.52 -18.60 -1.61
N PRO A 78 1.46 -19.29 -2.27
CA PRO A 78 2.83 -18.81 -2.48
C PRO A 78 2.85 -17.67 -3.50
N ILE A 79 2.37 -16.48 -3.09
CA ILE A 79 2.46 -15.25 -3.89
C ILE A 79 3.91 -14.76 -3.93
N PRO A 80 4.32 -14.04 -4.99
CA PRO A 80 5.67 -13.50 -5.08
C PRO A 80 6.01 -12.62 -3.88
N THR A 81 7.10 -12.97 -3.18
CA THR A 81 7.59 -12.22 -2.01
C THR A 81 8.89 -11.52 -2.38
N LEU A 82 8.89 -10.21 -2.25
CA LEU A 82 10.00 -9.32 -2.58
C LEU A 82 10.71 -8.91 -1.28
N VAL A 83 11.87 -9.50 -1.05
CA VAL A 83 12.71 -9.22 0.11
C VAL A 83 13.69 -8.09 -0.19
N ASP A 84 14.18 -8.02 -1.43
CA ASP A 84 15.05 -6.95 -1.89
C ASP A 84 14.23 -5.68 -2.16
N PRO A 85 14.53 -4.56 -1.47
CA PRO A 85 13.81 -3.29 -1.68
C PRO A 85 13.88 -2.78 -3.13
N GLU A 86 14.98 -3.03 -3.83
CA GLU A 86 15.22 -2.56 -5.20
C GLU A 86 14.77 -3.56 -6.26
N ALA A 87 14.29 -4.75 -5.87
CA ALA A 87 13.82 -5.73 -6.83
C ALA A 87 12.65 -5.18 -7.66
N PRO A 88 12.74 -5.26 -9.00
CA PRO A 88 11.64 -4.84 -9.84
C PRO A 88 10.42 -5.72 -9.61
N TYR A 89 9.26 -5.10 -9.54
CA TYR A 89 7.99 -5.81 -9.35
C TYR A 89 6.91 -5.26 -10.26
N THR A 90 5.87 -6.05 -10.41
CA THR A 90 4.72 -5.64 -11.22
C THR A 90 3.90 -4.56 -10.52
N THR A 91 3.54 -3.52 -11.26
CA THR A 91 2.68 -2.43 -10.79
C THR A 91 1.22 -2.60 -11.25
N ASN A 92 0.84 -3.81 -11.62
CA ASN A 92 -0.51 -4.17 -12.01
C ASN A 92 -1.31 -4.75 -10.82
N GLU A 93 -2.48 -5.34 -11.12
CA GLU A 93 -3.42 -5.88 -10.12
C GLU A 93 -3.06 -7.32 -9.66
N GLN A 94 -1.81 -7.74 -9.81
CA GLN A 94 -1.34 -9.00 -9.23
C GLN A 94 -1.01 -8.82 -7.74
N MET A 95 -1.41 -9.79 -6.91
CA MET A 95 -1.04 -9.80 -5.49
C MET A 95 0.46 -10.08 -5.33
N ILE A 96 1.12 -9.27 -4.53
CA ILE A 96 2.53 -9.41 -4.14
C ILE A 96 2.69 -9.16 -2.65
N THR A 97 3.76 -9.70 -2.10
CA THR A 97 4.23 -9.36 -0.74
C THR A 97 5.55 -8.60 -0.87
N LYS A 98 5.66 -7.43 -0.27
CA LYS A 98 6.90 -6.66 -0.24
C LYS A 98 7.28 -6.28 1.19
N LEU A 99 8.59 -6.41 1.49
CA LEU A 99 9.17 -5.98 2.76
C LEU A 99 9.72 -4.56 2.58
N PHE A 100 9.35 -3.67 3.50
CA PHE A 100 9.85 -2.31 3.58
C PHE A 100 10.68 -2.14 4.85
N ARG A 101 11.89 -1.61 4.70
CA ARG A 101 12.73 -1.24 5.84
C ARG A 101 12.59 0.25 6.10
N ILE A 102 12.15 0.58 7.30
CA ILE A 102 11.91 1.94 7.77
C ILE A 102 13.14 2.41 8.55
N LYS A 103 13.56 3.65 8.36
CA LYS A 103 14.82 4.16 8.96
C LYS A 103 14.58 5.20 10.05
N ASN A 104 13.60 6.07 9.89
CA ASN A 104 13.44 7.27 10.69
C ASN A 104 12.11 7.35 11.43
N VAL A 105 11.09 6.61 10.98
CA VAL A 105 9.75 6.58 11.59
C VAL A 105 9.57 5.31 12.38
N GLU A 106 8.84 5.37 13.49
CA GLU A 106 8.42 4.18 14.20
C GLU A 106 7.41 3.37 13.39
N VAL A 107 7.60 2.05 13.40
CA VAL A 107 6.83 1.11 12.57
C VAL A 107 5.35 1.07 12.94
N GLU A 108 5.00 1.12 14.24
CA GLU A 108 3.61 1.01 14.70
C GLU A 108 2.73 2.21 14.31
N PRO A 109 3.15 3.48 14.51
CA PRO A 109 2.40 4.63 14.01
C PRO A 109 2.22 4.61 12.49
N LEU A 110 3.29 4.25 11.76
CA LEU A 110 3.25 4.14 10.31
C LEU A 110 2.26 3.06 9.85
N ARG A 111 2.26 1.90 10.50
CA ARG A 111 1.28 0.84 10.26
C ARG A 111 -0.15 1.35 10.37
N GLY A 112 -0.46 2.14 11.42
CA GLY A 112 -1.79 2.70 11.63
C GLY A 112 -2.29 3.54 10.45
N VAL A 113 -1.40 4.28 9.81
CA VAL A 113 -1.70 5.04 8.59
C VAL A 113 -1.87 4.11 7.39
N LEU A 114 -0.94 3.19 7.19
CA LEU A 114 -0.94 2.28 6.04
C LEU A 114 -2.15 1.33 6.04
N GLN A 115 -2.61 0.90 7.22
CA GLN A 115 -3.79 0.03 7.35
C GLN A 115 -5.06 0.66 6.78
N GLN A 116 -5.17 1.98 6.74
CA GLN A 116 -6.30 2.69 6.13
C GLN A 116 -6.16 2.84 4.61
N LEU A 117 -4.98 2.59 4.07
CA LEU A 117 -4.65 2.80 2.67
C LEU A 117 -4.48 1.50 1.87
N VAL A 118 -4.32 0.37 2.54
CA VAL A 118 -4.30 -0.94 1.88
C VAL A 118 -5.64 -1.25 1.24
N SER A 119 -5.64 -2.09 0.22
CA SER A 119 -6.87 -2.57 -0.40
C SER A 119 -7.68 -3.42 0.58
N LYS A 120 -8.95 -3.65 0.27
CA LYS A 120 -9.86 -4.45 1.09
C LYS A 120 -9.31 -5.84 1.43
N ASP A 121 -8.59 -6.43 0.50
CA ASP A 121 -7.99 -7.75 0.62
C ASP A 121 -6.49 -7.69 0.96
N GLY A 122 -5.94 -6.47 1.07
CA GLY A 122 -4.57 -6.21 1.49
C GLY A 122 -4.35 -6.34 2.99
N ASP A 123 -3.08 -6.33 3.41
CA ASP A 123 -2.70 -6.40 4.81
C ASP A 123 -1.34 -5.76 5.07
N THR A 124 -1.15 -5.26 6.31
CA THR A 124 0.13 -4.74 6.77
C THR A 124 0.52 -5.41 8.07
N ILE A 125 1.70 -6.01 8.10
CA ILE A 125 2.23 -6.72 9.25
C ILE A 125 3.50 -6.00 9.73
N PRO A 126 3.49 -5.40 10.92
CA PRO A 126 4.67 -4.78 11.49
C PRO A 126 5.58 -5.86 12.04
N TYR A 127 6.87 -5.71 11.80
CA TYR A 127 7.93 -6.52 12.39
C TYR A 127 8.99 -5.60 12.99
N PRO A 128 8.83 -5.23 14.27
CA PRO A 128 9.77 -4.32 14.93
C PRO A 128 11.22 -4.85 14.88
N PRO A 129 12.24 -3.96 14.88
CA PRO A 129 12.08 -2.53 15.09
C PRO A 129 11.78 -1.72 13.80
N ASP A 130 12.14 -2.21 12.61
CA ASP A 130 12.32 -1.41 11.41
C ASP A 130 11.69 -1.99 10.14
N ILE A 131 10.89 -3.06 10.22
CA ILE A 131 10.31 -3.70 9.04
C ILE A 131 8.78 -3.63 9.05
N ILE A 132 8.21 -3.31 7.89
CA ILE A 132 6.78 -3.50 7.58
C ILE A 132 6.67 -4.43 6.38
N ILE A 133 5.86 -5.47 6.52
CA ILE A 133 5.50 -6.37 5.44
C ILE A 133 4.13 -5.94 4.90
N ILE A 134 4.07 -5.66 3.61
CA ILE A 134 2.82 -5.30 2.93
C ILE A 134 2.47 -6.41 1.94
N ASN A 135 1.24 -6.89 2.05
CA ASN A 135 0.64 -7.83 1.13
C ASN A 135 -0.56 -7.17 0.46
N ASP A 136 -0.40 -6.81 -0.82
CA ASP A 136 -1.43 -6.10 -1.58
C ASP A 136 -1.20 -6.26 -3.09
N VAL A 137 -2.08 -5.70 -3.91
CA VAL A 137 -1.85 -5.65 -5.35
C VAL A 137 -0.68 -4.72 -5.69
N GLY A 138 0.08 -5.06 -6.72
CA GLY A 138 1.31 -4.35 -7.08
C GLY A 138 1.10 -2.85 -7.33
N SER A 139 -0.02 -2.45 -7.93
CA SER A 139 -0.37 -1.04 -8.13
C SER A 139 -0.52 -0.29 -6.79
N ASN A 140 -1.16 -0.90 -5.79
CA ASN A 140 -1.31 -0.28 -4.48
C ASN A 140 0.00 -0.33 -3.67
N VAL A 141 0.76 -1.41 -3.73
CA VAL A 141 2.09 -1.50 -3.12
C VAL A 141 2.99 -0.37 -3.62
N HIS A 142 2.99 -0.08 -4.92
CA HIS A 142 3.74 1.03 -5.49
C HIS A 142 3.29 2.40 -4.94
N ARG A 143 1.98 2.60 -4.78
CA ARG A 143 1.45 3.81 -4.15
C ARG A 143 1.89 3.93 -2.69
N LEU A 144 1.81 2.84 -1.92
CA LEU A 144 2.20 2.79 -0.50
C LEU A 144 3.70 3.03 -0.32
N GLU A 145 4.54 2.48 -1.18
CA GLU A 145 5.99 2.71 -1.19
C GLU A 145 6.31 4.20 -1.27
N ARG A 146 5.70 4.93 -2.21
CA ARG A 146 5.89 6.37 -2.33
C ARG A 146 5.45 7.16 -1.09
N ILE A 147 4.42 6.70 -0.41
CA ILE A 147 3.95 7.31 0.85
C ILE A 147 4.95 7.03 1.97
N ILE A 148 5.41 5.80 2.10
CA ILE A 148 6.42 5.40 3.08
C ILE A 148 7.69 6.23 2.91
N ASP A 149 8.21 6.34 1.69
CA ASP A 149 9.42 7.11 1.38
C ASP A 149 9.28 8.57 1.81
N GLN A 150 8.12 9.18 1.56
CA GLN A 150 7.87 10.57 1.94
C GLN A 150 7.74 10.76 3.46
N LEU A 151 7.12 9.83 4.15
CA LEU A 151 6.97 9.91 5.60
C LEU A 151 8.30 9.65 6.30
N ASP A 152 9.04 8.65 5.84
CA ASP A 152 10.35 8.29 6.40
C ASP A 152 11.41 9.38 6.13
N ALA A 153 11.40 9.99 4.94
CA ALA A 153 12.29 11.11 4.61
C ALA A 153 12.01 12.36 5.45
N ARG A 154 10.74 12.64 5.79
CA ARG A 154 10.39 13.81 6.64
C ARG A 154 10.85 13.63 8.07
N ALA A 155 10.75 12.45 8.63
CA ALA A 155 11.22 12.17 9.98
C ALA A 155 12.75 12.30 10.11
N ALA A 156 13.49 12.09 9.02
CA ALA A 156 14.94 12.32 8.97
C ALA A 156 15.33 13.78 9.12
N SER A 157 14.38 14.73 8.98
CA SER A 157 14.65 16.17 9.10
C SER A 157 14.74 16.68 10.54
N ASP A 158 14.41 15.85 11.52
CA ASP A 158 14.60 16.18 12.94
C ASP A 158 16.08 16.05 13.31
N GLU A 159 16.86 17.08 12.94
CA GLU A 159 18.29 17.14 13.23
C GLU A 159 18.53 17.53 14.68
N VAL A 160 19.16 16.66 15.45
CA VAL A 160 19.65 17.00 16.79
C VAL A 160 20.90 17.86 16.64
N ARG A 161 20.78 19.17 16.92
CA ARG A 161 21.93 20.08 16.97
C ARG A 161 22.40 20.29 18.40
N ILE A 162 23.65 20.01 18.65
CA ILE A 162 24.31 20.33 19.92
C ILE A 162 24.81 21.74 19.82
N ILE A 163 24.22 22.67 20.62
CA ILE A 163 24.62 24.06 20.68
C ILE A 163 25.42 24.27 21.97
N GLN A 164 26.69 24.68 21.85
CA GLN A 164 27.50 25.00 22.99
C GLN A 164 27.14 26.42 23.49
N VAL A 165 26.57 26.48 24.68
CA VAL A 165 26.17 27.77 25.31
C VAL A 165 27.36 28.35 26.03
N GLN A 166 27.76 29.62 25.68
CA GLN A 166 28.95 30.28 26.23
C GLN A 166 28.65 31.28 27.36
N TYR A 167 27.45 31.88 27.39
CA TYR A 167 27.11 32.98 28.28
C TYR A 167 25.88 32.77 29.17
N ALA A 168 25.33 31.57 29.17
CA ALA A 168 24.19 31.19 30.01
C ALA A 168 24.35 29.75 30.46
N THR A 169 23.64 29.36 31.53
CA THR A 169 23.61 27.93 31.89
C THR A 169 22.69 27.17 30.94
N ALA A 170 23.05 25.93 30.59
CA ALA A 170 22.22 25.09 29.72
C ALA A 170 20.80 24.89 30.28
N GLN A 171 20.65 24.89 31.61
CA GLN A 171 19.37 24.80 32.30
C GLN A 171 18.48 26.03 32.08
N ASP A 172 19.03 27.24 32.12
CA ASP A 172 18.28 28.47 31.89
C ASP A 172 17.80 28.58 30.45
N VAL A 173 18.65 28.18 29.50
CA VAL A 173 18.30 28.14 28.08
C VAL A 173 17.20 27.08 27.83
N ALA A 174 17.34 25.90 28.39
CA ALA A 174 16.32 24.81 28.25
C ALA A 174 14.95 25.24 28.82
N ALA A 175 14.95 25.87 30.01
CA ALA A 175 13.71 26.38 30.64
C ALA A 175 13.05 27.50 29.82
N THR A 176 13.85 28.36 29.16
CA THR A 176 13.34 29.41 28.27
C THR A 176 12.75 28.84 26.99
N VAL A 177 13.43 27.87 26.38
CA VAL A 177 12.94 27.18 25.18
C VAL A 177 11.65 26.43 25.51
N GLN A 178 11.60 25.71 26.62
CA GLN A 178 10.41 24.97 27.03
C GLN A 178 9.18 25.89 27.19
N LYS A 179 9.34 27.09 27.78
CA LYS A 179 8.27 28.09 27.89
C LYS A 179 7.77 28.62 26.55
N LEU A 180 8.59 28.62 25.51
CA LEU A 180 8.18 29.04 24.16
C LEU A 180 7.26 28.01 23.48
N PHE A 181 7.41 26.75 23.84
CA PHE A 181 6.63 25.64 23.27
C PHE A 181 5.47 25.20 24.17
N GLU A 182 5.33 25.74 25.39
CA GLU A 182 4.14 25.50 26.19
C GLU A 182 2.91 26.11 25.51
N PRO A 183 1.83 25.32 25.29
CA PRO A 183 0.61 25.85 24.72
C PRO A 183 0.07 26.95 25.66
N LYS A 184 0.01 28.20 25.17
CA LYS A 184 -0.65 29.29 25.91
C LYS A 184 -2.09 28.85 26.22
N ALA A 185 -2.37 28.58 27.49
CA ALA A 185 -3.74 28.38 27.94
C ALA A 185 -4.55 29.62 27.53
N GLY A 186 -5.48 29.43 26.62
CA GLY A 186 -6.37 30.50 26.17
C GLY A 186 -7.13 31.08 27.38
N PRO A 187 -7.48 32.39 27.36
CA PRO A 187 -8.20 33.04 28.47
C PRO A 187 -9.52 32.25 28.72
N GLY A 188 -9.61 31.68 29.93
CA GLY A 188 -10.78 30.95 30.37
C GLY A 188 -12.07 31.78 30.21
N ARG A 189 -13.06 31.25 29.52
CA ARG A 189 -14.42 31.81 29.46
C ARG A 189 -14.93 31.94 30.87
N PRO A 190 -15.38 33.15 31.29
CA PRO A 190 -16.07 33.29 32.58
C PRO A 190 -17.33 32.42 32.59
N GLY A 191 -17.42 31.57 33.60
CA GLY A 191 -18.60 30.72 33.83
C GLY A 191 -19.87 31.56 33.95
N ALA A 192 -20.83 31.29 33.10
CA ALA A 192 -22.20 31.81 33.27
C ALA A 192 -22.85 31.13 34.51
N ASN A 193 -22.85 31.85 35.61
CA ASN A 193 -23.63 31.53 36.80
C ASN A 193 -25.12 31.68 36.42
N ARG A 194 -25.89 30.61 36.33
CA ARG A 194 -27.33 30.61 36.30
C ARG A 194 -27.84 30.07 37.65
N SER A 195 -28.08 31.01 38.54
CA SER A 195 -29.00 30.83 39.63
C SER A 195 -30.41 31.23 39.17
N GLY A 196 -31.39 30.39 39.40
CA GLY A 196 -32.81 30.61 39.13
C GLY A 196 -33.56 29.28 39.16
#